data_8df05d8896a6a1fc0a91c96ee2e4b6c8
#
_entry.id   8df05d8896a6a1fc0a91c96ee2e4b6c8
#
_cell.length_a   1.000
_cell.length_b   1.000
_cell.length_c   1.000
_cell.angle_alpha   90.00
_cell.angle_beta   90.00
_cell.angle_gamma   90.00
#
_symmetry.space_group_name_H-M   'P 1'
#
loop_
_entity.id
_entity.type
_entity.pdbx_description
1 polymer ?
#
loop_
_entity_poly.entity_id
_entity_poly.type
_entity_poly.pdbx_seq_one_letter_code
_entity_poly.pdbx_strand_id
1 'polypeptide(L)'
;MTAYTKIIFAALLLSLAACRSEKAPTADDETTEEPQHTLVYGIVADNYRTEQGEVGSGETLGKILDRYGVSAATIDKLDKAAADIFPLRKIRAGRPFTAFLSTDSLSAGRLDWLVYEKDVTDYVVFGFAGDSVSVTTGQKDVDIRRRRCSSTIETSLWGAIMRDSLPNALAAEMEDIYQWTIDFFGLQKGDSFTVIYDEKVIDSTFVGIGRVWGAKFTHGGKEVYAIPFKQNDKIQYWEYGGASLRKQLLKAPLKFTRISSRFSNARLHPIYRVYRPHHGVDYAAPKGTPVHAVADGVVIFKGWGGGGGNTLKIKHAGNLVTGYLHLSGYAKGIANGTHVSQGQLIGYVGSTGASTGPHLDYRIWKNGTPIDPLKVPQEPAEPVAKENMARFEAVRDRIVAELNGTATPDMIVTQLDSIAVPAADSLKPAAAVQAADKK
;
A
#
# COMPACT_ATOMS: atom_id res chain seq x y z
N MET A 1 62.56 -37.37 -16.28
CA MET A 1 63.53 -37.21 -17.40
C MET A 1 63.20 -35.87 -18.04
N THR A 2 64.26 -35.02 -17.96
CA THR A 2 64.71 -33.94 -18.87
C THR A 2 63.78 -32.76 -19.08
N ALA A 3 63.99 -31.60 -18.55
CA ALA A 3 65.14 -30.65 -18.48
C ALA A 3 65.12 -29.57 -19.59
N TYR A 4 65.18 -28.29 -19.09
CA TYR A 4 65.82 -27.09 -19.69
C TYR A 4 65.23 -26.49 -21.00
N THR A 5 65.06 -25.17 -21.12
CA THR A 5 66.11 -24.17 -21.22
C THR A 5 65.56 -22.72 -21.14
N LYS A 6 66.31 -21.88 -20.42
CA LYS A 6 66.22 -20.40 -20.38
C LYS A 6 66.79 -19.81 -21.67
N ILE A 7 66.31 -18.66 -22.14
CA ILE A 7 67.07 -17.68 -22.91
C ILE A 7 66.75 -16.26 -22.43
N ILE A 8 67.79 -15.61 -21.97
CA ILE A 8 67.93 -14.17 -21.64
C ILE A 8 68.35 -13.48 -22.95
N PHE A 9 67.79 -12.30 -23.22
CA PHE A 9 68.47 -11.33 -24.09
C PHE A 9 68.30 -9.91 -23.52
N ALA A 10 69.45 -9.35 -23.20
CA ALA A 10 69.68 -7.96 -22.84
C ALA A 10 70.29 -7.23 -24.03
N ALA A 11 69.93 -6.00 -24.26
CA ALA A 11 70.68 -4.93 -24.87
C ALA A 11 69.75 -3.72 -25.09
N LEU A 12 70.06 -2.57 -24.84
CA LEU A 12 71.15 -1.62 -24.66
C LEU A 12 70.62 -0.23 -25.07
N LEU A 13 70.78 0.70 -24.18
CA LEU A 13 70.77 2.15 -24.25
C LEU A 13 70.83 2.85 -25.61
N LEU A 14 70.00 3.92 -25.74
CA LEU A 14 70.49 5.22 -26.28
C LEU A 14 69.71 6.39 -25.65
N SER A 15 70.49 7.23 -24.99
CA SER A 15 70.13 8.50 -24.38
C SER A 15 69.91 9.60 -25.43
N LEU A 16 68.79 10.35 -25.27
CA LEU A 16 68.71 11.70 -25.82
C LEU A 16 68.13 12.64 -24.75
N ALA A 17 69.03 13.43 -24.23
CA ALA A 17 68.70 14.55 -23.31
C ALA A 17 67.96 15.64 -24.09
N ALA A 18 66.75 15.98 -23.62
CA ALA A 18 66.09 17.25 -23.93
C ALA A 18 65.73 17.92 -22.62
N CYS A 19 66.48 18.93 -22.27
CA CYS A 19 66.16 19.88 -21.17
C CYS A 19 64.75 20.41 -21.36
N ARG A 20 63.87 20.16 -20.40
CA ARG A 20 62.66 20.92 -20.22
C ARG A 20 62.58 21.36 -18.77
N SER A 21 62.58 22.66 -18.61
CA SER A 21 62.45 23.45 -17.42
C SER A 21 61.44 22.85 -16.43
N GLU A 22 61.92 22.50 -15.25
CA GLU A 22 61.08 22.22 -14.06
C GLU A 22 60.37 23.49 -13.65
N LYS A 23 59.05 23.52 -13.78
CA LYS A 23 58.19 24.40 -13.04
C LYS A 23 57.90 23.70 -11.72
N ALA A 24 58.27 24.34 -10.61
CA ALA A 24 57.99 23.90 -9.26
C ALA A 24 56.51 23.54 -9.08
N PRO A 25 56.13 22.51 -8.31
CA PRO A 25 54.78 22.24 -7.96
C PRO A 25 54.29 23.40 -7.06
N THR A 26 53.29 24.12 -7.53
CA THR A 26 52.50 25.00 -6.69
C THR A 26 51.79 24.13 -5.69
N ALA A 27 52.02 24.41 -4.41
CA ALA A 27 51.38 23.83 -3.26
C ALA A 27 49.85 24.02 -3.32
N ASP A 28 49.15 23.03 -2.76
CA ASP A 28 47.91 23.12 -2.05
C ASP A 28 46.63 23.39 -2.90
N ASP A 29 46.13 22.31 -3.48
CA ASP A 29 44.69 22.10 -3.55
C ASP A 29 44.31 21.20 -2.33
N GLU A 30 44.33 21.79 -1.14
CA GLU A 30 43.61 21.24 0.01
C GLU A 30 42.13 21.32 -0.33
N THR A 31 41.60 20.25 -0.87
CA THR A 31 40.17 19.96 -0.81
C THR A 31 39.84 19.91 0.67
N THR A 32 39.39 21.02 1.21
CA THR A 32 38.75 21.09 2.51
C THR A 32 37.50 20.23 2.40
N GLU A 33 37.57 18.97 2.85
CA GLU A 33 36.38 18.16 3.11
C GLU A 33 35.55 18.96 4.10
N GLU A 34 34.41 19.50 3.65
CA GLU A 34 33.43 20.10 4.57
C GLU A 34 33.07 19.03 5.61
N PRO A 35 33.04 19.38 6.90
CA PRO A 35 32.71 18.42 7.94
C PRO A 35 31.33 17.82 7.64
N GLN A 36 31.25 16.50 7.50
CA GLN A 36 30.00 15.77 7.30
C GLN A 36 29.17 15.92 8.57
N HIS A 37 28.19 16.83 8.55
CA HIS A 37 27.24 16.99 9.64
C HIS A 37 26.21 15.85 9.66
N THR A 38 25.95 15.31 10.85
CA THR A 38 24.89 14.32 11.05
C THR A 38 23.52 15.02 11.02
N LEU A 39 22.74 14.75 9.95
CA LEU A 39 21.37 15.24 9.84
C LEU A 39 20.39 14.22 10.44
N VAL A 40 19.61 14.67 11.43
CA VAL A 40 18.53 13.88 12.04
C VAL A 40 17.24 14.69 11.92
N TYR A 41 16.24 14.19 11.21
CA TYR A 41 15.01 14.91 10.85
C TYR A 41 15.26 16.26 10.12
N GLY A 42 16.37 16.34 9.37
CA GLY A 42 16.78 17.59 8.70
C GLY A 42 17.43 18.63 9.62
N ILE A 43 17.68 18.29 10.89
CA ILE A 43 18.36 19.13 11.88
C ILE A 43 19.81 18.65 11.99
N VAL A 44 20.78 19.59 12.00
CA VAL A 44 22.21 19.30 12.27
C VAL A 44 22.34 18.87 13.73
N ALA A 45 22.37 17.58 13.98
CA ALA A 45 22.32 17.00 15.34
C ALA A 45 23.56 17.28 16.18
N ASP A 46 24.71 17.55 15.53
CA ASP A 46 26.00 17.76 16.20
C ASP A 46 25.99 18.90 17.22
N ASN A 47 25.06 19.83 17.08
CA ASN A 47 24.92 21.02 17.94
C ASN A 47 23.95 20.80 19.10
N TYR A 48 23.42 19.58 19.26
CA TYR A 48 22.36 19.31 20.22
C TYR A 48 22.61 18.04 21.06
N ARG A 49 22.17 18.08 22.30
CA ARG A 49 21.90 16.91 23.09
C ARG A 49 20.47 16.46 22.79
N THR A 50 20.29 15.23 22.34
CA THR A 50 18.97 14.69 22.04
C THR A 50 18.42 13.90 23.20
N GLU A 51 17.12 14.05 23.49
CA GLU A 51 16.35 13.26 24.43
C GLU A 51 15.15 12.63 23.73
N GLN A 52 15.04 11.32 23.80
CA GLN A 52 13.90 10.60 23.26
C GLN A 52 12.85 10.36 24.34
N GLY A 53 11.58 10.49 23.98
CA GLY A 53 10.46 10.23 24.86
C GLY A 53 9.27 9.66 24.09
N GLU A 54 8.24 9.29 24.82
CA GLU A 54 6.98 8.80 24.29
C GLU A 54 5.83 9.59 24.90
N VAL A 55 4.82 9.90 24.10
CA VAL A 55 3.62 10.62 24.56
C VAL A 55 2.82 9.72 25.51
N GLY A 56 2.67 10.14 26.74
CA GLY A 56 1.93 9.42 27.76
C GLY A 56 0.41 9.41 27.54
N SER A 57 -0.29 8.48 28.19
CA SER A 57 -1.76 8.43 28.13
C SER A 57 -2.39 9.72 28.72
N GLY A 58 -3.20 10.42 27.93
CA GLY A 58 -3.82 11.70 28.30
C GLY A 58 -2.84 12.89 28.37
N GLU A 59 -1.62 12.71 27.91
CA GLU A 59 -0.62 13.77 27.84
C GLU A 59 -0.89 14.67 26.62
N THR A 60 -0.65 15.97 26.78
CA THR A 60 -0.77 16.95 25.72
C THR A 60 0.61 17.47 25.33
N LEU A 61 0.76 17.99 24.11
CA LEU A 61 2.03 18.58 23.67
C LEU A 61 2.43 19.74 24.60
N GLY A 62 1.48 20.52 25.08
CA GLY A 62 1.77 21.61 26.04
C GLY A 62 2.42 21.10 27.33
N LYS A 63 2.00 19.95 27.88
CA LYS A 63 2.62 19.34 29.07
C LYS A 63 4.03 18.84 28.76
N ILE A 64 4.26 18.30 27.56
CA ILE A 64 5.59 17.88 27.12
C ILE A 64 6.51 19.09 27.05
N LEU A 65 6.08 20.17 26.39
CA LEU A 65 6.85 21.40 26.23
C LEU A 65 7.14 22.11 27.57
N ASP A 66 6.18 22.08 28.50
CA ASP A 66 6.34 22.63 29.85
C ASP A 66 7.49 21.97 30.62
N ARG A 67 7.69 20.65 30.46
CA ARG A 67 8.84 19.91 31.04
C ARG A 67 10.20 20.45 30.56
N TYR A 68 10.23 20.99 29.36
CA TYR A 68 11.43 21.61 28.76
C TYR A 68 11.49 23.13 28.97
N GLY A 69 10.65 23.69 29.84
CA GLY A 69 10.67 25.11 30.19
C GLY A 69 10.09 26.04 29.13
N VAL A 70 9.33 25.54 28.15
CA VAL A 70 8.66 26.37 27.16
C VAL A 70 7.49 27.10 27.79
N SER A 71 7.46 28.44 27.70
CA SER A 71 6.46 29.27 28.33
C SER A 71 5.06 29.05 27.75
N ALA A 72 4.00 29.24 28.56
CA ALA A 72 2.62 29.19 28.10
C ALA A 72 2.32 30.14 26.92
N ALA A 73 2.96 31.34 26.92
CA ALA A 73 2.83 32.27 25.81
C ALA A 73 3.45 31.73 24.50
N THR A 74 4.57 31.02 24.59
CA THR A 74 5.20 30.37 23.43
C THR A 74 4.35 29.19 22.93
N ILE A 75 3.76 28.42 23.84
CA ILE A 75 2.83 27.31 23.49
C ILE A 75 1.58 27.84 22.76
N ASP A 76 1.01 28.98 23.20
CA ASP A 76 -0.13 29.64 22.52
C ASP A 76 0.24 30.11 21.10
N LYS A 77 1.45 30.70 20.94
CA LYS A 77 1.97 31.05 19.61
C LYS A 77 2.12 29.80 18.73
N LEU A 78 2.64 28.70 19.29
CA LEU A 78 2.83 27.44 18.56
C LEU A 78 1.49 26.82 18.15
N ASP A 79 0.47 26.84 19.01
CA ASP A 79 -0.85 26.29 18.66
C ASP A 79 -1.48 27.04 17.48
N LYS A 80 -1.32 28.37 17.44
CA LYS A 80 -1.76 29.19 16.32
C LYS A 80 -0.99 28.88 15.03
N ALA A 81 0.33 28.75 15.11
CA ALA A 81 1.18 28.44 13.96
C ALA A 81 0.93 27.01 13.43
N ALA A 82 0.58 26.08 14.31
CA ALA A 82 0.33 24.69 13.99
C ALA A 82 -1.08 24.41 13.43
N ALA A 83 -2.02 25.35 13.54
CA ALA A 83 -3.44 25.11 13.30
C ALA A 83 -3.77 24.47 11.96
N ASP A 84 -3.12 24.93 10.88
CA ASP A 84 -3.35 24.44 9.52
C ASP A 84 -2.38 23.32 9.10
N ILE A 85 -1.24 23.17 9.80
CA ILE A 85 -0.20 22.18 9.48
C ILE A 85 -0.43 20.90 10.28
N PHE A 86 -0.36 21.00 11.59
CA PHE A 86 -0.58 19.90 12.52
C PHE A 86 -1.12 20.43 13.86
N PRO A 87 -2.43 20.51 14.06
CA PRO A 87 -3.04 20.95 15.32
C PRO A 87 -2.52 20.18 16.52
N LEU A 88 -2.04 20.86 17.57
CA LEU A 88 -1.36 20.25 18.72
C LEU A 88 -2.17 19.17 19.42
N ARG A 89 -3.51 19.26 19.37
CA ARG A 89 -4.44 18.24 19.92
C ARG A 89 -4.42 16.90 19.17
N LYS A 90 -3.74 16.79 18.01
CA LYS A 90 -3.66 15.56 17.21
C LYS A 90 -2.53 14.63 17.65
N ILE A 91 -1.72 14.98 18.63
CA ILE A 91 -0.75 14.03 19.19
C ILE A 91 -1.49 12.83 19.81
N ARG A 92 -0.84 11.68 19.78
CA ARG A 92 -1.42 10.42 20.26
C ARG A 92 -0.49 9.77 21.28
N ALA A 93 -1.06 9.20 22.34
CA ALA A 93 -0.31 8.39 23.30
C ALA A 93 0.40 7.22 22.56
N GLY A 94 1.56 6.84 23.05
CA GLY A 94 2.40 5.78 22.50
C GLY A 94 3.20 6.21 21.26
N ARG A 95 3.18 7.49 20.89
CA ARG A 95 4.01 7.98 19.79
C ARG A 95 5.30 8.59 20.29
N PRO A 96 6.44 8.28 19.63
CA PRO A 96 7.73 8.82 20.04
C PRO A 96 7.86 10.29 19.70
N PHE A 97 8.67 10.98 20.48
CA PHE A 97 9.19 12.30 20.19
C PHE A 97 10.66 12.40 20.53
N THR A 98 11.37 13.32 19.87
CA THR A 98 12.78 13.63 20.13
C THR A 98 12.91 15.13 20.42
N ALA A 99 13.44 15.47 21.58
CA ALA A 99 13.80 16.83 21.96
C ALA A 99 15.28 17.10 21.63
N PHE A 100 15.56 18.23 21.01
CA PHE A 100 16.90 18.72 20.68
C PHE A 100 17.22 19.90 21.59
N LEU A 101 18.12 19.68 22.52
CA LEU A 101 18.53 20.64 23.54
C LEU A 101 19.86 21.25 23.14
N SER A 102 19.93 22.57 23.09
CA SER A 102 21.15 23.30 22.72
C SER A 102 22.34 22.92 23.61
N THR A 103 23.49 22.75 23.01
CA THR A 103 24.78 22.54 23.70
C THR A 103 25.61 23.83 23.74
N ASP A 104 25.13 24.91 23.11
CA ASP A 104 25.82 26.22 23.14
C ASP A 104 25.88 26.77 24.58
N SER A 105 27.03 27.30 24.99
CA SER A 105 27.31 27.76 26.33
C SER A 105 26.34 28.81 26.86
N LEU A 106 25.75 29.64 25.98
CA LEU A 106 24.79 30.69 26.33
C LEU A 106 23.34 30.17 26.44
N SER A 107 23.04 29.03 25.85
CA SER A 107 21.68 28.46 25.75
C SER A 107 21.63 26.96 26.12
N ALA A 108 22.65 26.49 26.84
CA ALA A 108 22.78 25.08 27.20
C ALA A 108 21.51 24.55 27.91
N GLY A 109 20.95 23.45 27.37
CA GLY A 109 19.73 22.83 27.88
C GLY A 109 18.41 23.45 27.41
N ARG A 110 18.44 24.56 26.64
CA ARG A 110 17.22 25.10 26.02
C ARG A 110 16.73 24.20 24.93
N LEU A 111 15.43 23.98 24.88
CA LEU A 111 14.76 23.25 23.78
C LEU A 111 14.74 24.15 22.55
N ASP A 112 15.44 23.76 21.48
CA ASP A 112 15.41 24.46 20.21
C ASP A 112 14.50 23.74 19.18
N TRP A 113 14.38 22.40 19.27
CA TRP A 113 13.49 21.63 18.42
C TRP A 113 12.83 20.50 19.19
N LEU A 114 11.55 20.23 18.91
CA LEU A 114 10.86 19.02 19.29
C LEU A 114 10.34 18.36 18.02
N VAL A 115 10.71 17.11 17.79
CA VAL A 115 10.22 16.30 16.66
C VAL A 115 9.25 15.28 17.20
N TYR A 116 8.03 15.29 16.69
CA TYR A 116 6.97 14.33 17.03
C TYR A 116 6.76 13.38 15.85
N GLU A 117 6.91 12.08 16.06
CA GLU A 117 6.66 11.07 15.04
C GLU A 117 5.15 10.75 14.98
N LYS A 118 4.50 11.24 13.96
CA LYS A 118 3.07 11.07 13.71
C LYS A 118 2.70 9.61 13.39
N ASP A 119 3.54 8.96 12.61
CA ASP A 119 3.51 7.53 12.30
C ASP A 119 4.94 7.01 12.05
N VAL A 120 5.09 5.87 11.38
CA VAL A 120 6.41 5.25 11.17
C VAL A 120 7.29 6.08 10.22
N THR A 121 6.68 6.81 9.28
CA THR A 121 7.37 7.58 8.24
C THR A 121 7.27 9.08 8.45
N ASP A 122 6.09 9.56 8.86
CA ASP A 122 5.80 10.99 8.92
C ASP A 122 6.14 11.58 10.30
N TYR A 123 6.75 12.75 10.31
CA TYR A 123 7.04 13.49 11.54
C TYR A 123 6.69 14.98 11.41
N VAL A 124 6.58 15.63 12.56
CA VAL A 124 6.35 17.07 12.69
C VAL A 124 7.49 17.65 13.51
N VAL A 125 8.09 18.73 13.01
CA VAL A 125 9.15 19.48 13.69
C VAL A 125 8.56 20.78 14.22
N PHE A 126 8.67 20.97 15.52
CA PHE A 126 8.35 22.19 16.23
C PHE A 126 9.66 22.89 16.59
N GLY A 127 9.87 24.09 16.06
CA GLY A 127 11.09 24.87 16.30
C GLY A 127 10.84 26.05 17.25
N PHE A 128 11.83 26.35 18.08
CA PHE A 128 11.81 27.40 19.09
C PHE A 128 13.08 28.27 18.96
N ALA A 129 13.00 29.37 18.26
CA ALA A 129 14.11 30.29 18.06
C ALA A 129 13.83 31.62 18.77
N GLY A 130 14.28 31.73 20.02
CA GLY A 130 13.98 32.90 20.87
C GLY A 130 12.45 33.02 21.07
N ASP A 131 11.86 34.14 20.65
CA ASP A 131 10.41 34.39 20.74
C ASP A 131 9.61 33.90 19.54
N SER A 132 10.26 33.36 18.50
CA SER A 132 9.60 32.84 17.32
C SER A 132 9.41 31.32 17.39
N VAL A 133 8.32 30.84 16.78
CA VAL A 133 8.02 29.43 16.67
C VAL A 133 7.82 29.04 15.21
N SER A 134 8.18 27.81 14.88
CA SER A 134 7.96 27.25 13.55
C SER A 134 7.36 25.85 13.64
N VAL A 135 6.59 25.48 12.62
CA VAL A 135 6.02 24.11 12.50
C VAL A 135 6.22 23.66 11.06
N THR A 136 6.89 22.54 10.90
CA THR A 136 7.10 21.90 9.60
C THR A 136 6.81 20.41 9.68
N THR A 137 6.52 19.79 8.56
CA THR A 137 6.35 18.33 8.45
C THR A 137 7.46 17.76 7.59
N GLY A 138 7.88 16.55 7.90
CA GLY A 138 8.85 15.82 7.11
C GLY A 138 8.51 14.33 7.05
N GLN A 139 9.27 13.64 6.24
CA GLN A 139 9.20 12.18 6.11
C GLN A 139 10.60 11.60 6.29
N LYS A 140 10.69 10.47 6.98
CA LYS A 140 11.94 9.70 7.07
C LYS A 140 12.23 9.10 5.71
N ASP A 141 13.50 8.98 5.37
CA ASP A 141 13.92 8.28 4.18
C ASP A 141 13.53 6.80 4.27
N VAL A 142 12.85 6.33 3.25
CA VAL A 142 12.39 4.93 3.17
C VAL A 142 13.20 4.23 2.10
N ASP A 143 14.05 3.32 2.53
CA ASP A 143 14.73 2.41 1.61
C ASP A 143 13.75 1.38 1.06
N ILE A 144 13.79 1.18 -0.24
CA ILE A 144 13.01 0.14 -0.92
C ILE A 144 13.95 -1.01 -1.27
N ARG A 145 13.67 -2.19 -0.70
CA ARG A 145 14.45 -3.40 -0.95
C ARG A 145 13.58 -4.45 -1.62
N ARG A 146 13.91 -4.82 -2.85
CA ARG A 146 13.21 -5.90 -3.54
C ARG A 146 13.57 -7.24 -2.93
N ARG A 147 12.54 -8.05 -2.67
CA ARG A 147 12.66 -9.39 -2.11
C ARG A 147 11.92 -10.39 -2.98
N ARG A 148 12.50 -11.59 -3.07
CA ARG A 148 11.83 -12.79 -3.56
C ARG A 148 11.73 -13.78 -2.42
N CYS A 149 10.55 -14.30 -2.15
CA CYS A 149 10.36 -15.37 -1.19
C CYS A 149 9.48 -16.49 -1.77
N SER A 150 9.63 -17.68 -1.21
CA SER A 150 8.82 -18.85 -1.55
C SER A 150 8.47 -19.58 -0.27
N SER A 151 7.28 -20.16 -0.22
CA SER A 151 6.85 -20.97 0.91
C SER A 151 5.89 -22.07 0.46
N THR A 152 5.84 -23.15 1.23
CA THR A 152 4.93 -24.28 1.04
C THR A 152 3.85 -24.28 2.10
N ILE A 153 2.63 -24.52 1.69
CA ILE A 153 1.46 -24.58 2.58
C ILE A 153 1.44 -25.92 3.32
N GLU A 154 1.33 -25.87 4.63
CA GLU A 154 1.05 -27.05 5.45
C GLU A 154 -0.39 -27.06 5.97
N THR A 155 -0.91 -25.89 6.34
CA THR A 155 -2.27 -25.72 6.88
C THR A 155 -3.02 -24.56 6.22
N SER A 156 -2.39 -23.39 6.11
CA SER A 156 -2.99 -22.17 5.54
C SER A 156 -1.90 -21.23 5.02
N LEU A 157 -2.28 -20.24 4.21
CA LEU A 157 -1.36 -19.18 3.77
C LEU A 157 -0.76 -18.43 4.97
N TRP A 158 -1.59 -18.04 5.94
CA TRP A 158 -1.13 -17.38 7.16
C TRP A 158 -0.13 -18.24 7.94
N GLY A 159 -0.43 -19.55 8.09
CA GLY A 159 0.49 -20.49 8.78
C GLY A 159 1.84 -20.58 8.09
N ALA A 160 1.90 -20.57 6.76
CA ALA A 160 3.14 -20.60 6.00
C ALA A 160 3.94 -19.29 6.19
N ILE A 161 3.28 -18.13 6.13
CA ILE A 161 3.89 -16.80 6.34
C ILE A 161 4.50 -16.69 7.73
N MET A 162 3.77 -17.11 8.77
CA MET A 162 4.24 -17.07 10.15
C MET A 162 5.43 -18.03 10.39
N ARG A 163 5.34 -19.27 9.86
CA ARG A 163 6.39 -20.27 9.99
C ARG A 163 7.72 -19.79 9.39
N ASP A 164 7.64 -19.17 8.22
CA ASP A 164 8.83 -18.77 7.46
C ASP A 164 9.25 -17.31 7.76
N SER A 165 8.67 -16.72 8.84
CA SER A 165 8.96 -15.35 9.30
C SER A 165 8.83 -14.29 8.20
N LEU A 166 7.87 -14.47 7.28
CA LEU A 166 7.56 -13.52 6.22
C LEU A 166 6.68 -12.38 6.76
N PRO A 167 6.70 -11.20 6.11
CA PRO A 167 5.85 -10.09 6.53
C PRO A 167 4.36 -10.45 6.55
N ASN A 168 3.68 -10.21 7.66
CA ASN A 168 2.26 -10.53 7.84
C ASN A 168 1.37 -9.87 6.77
N ALA A 169 1.72 -8.64 6.35
CA ALA A 169 0.99 -7.92 5.30
C ALA A 169 1.00 -8.65 3.96
N LEU A 170 1.98 -9.55 3.72
CA LEU A 170 2.07 -10.31 2.48
C LEU A 170 0.88 -11.26 2.29
N ALA A 171 0.29 -11.77 3.39
CA ALA A 171 -0.91 -12.60 3.30
C ALA A 171 -2.07 -11.81 2.67
N ALA A 172 -2.30 -10.59 3.13
CA ALA A 172 -3.37 -9.74 2.62
C ALA A 172 -3.15 -9.38 1.13
N GLU A 173 -1.91 -9.05 0.75
CA GLU A 173 -1.57 -8.76 -0.65
C GLU A 173 -1.80 -10.00 -1.55
N MET A 174 -1.39 -11.18 -1.10
CA MET A 174 -1.61 -12.43 -1.84
C MET A 174 -3.11 -12.78 -1.93
N GLU A 175 -3.86 -12.59 -0.85
CA GLU A 175 -5.31 -12.77 -0.86
C GLU A 175 -5.98 -11.79 -1.83
N ASP A 176 -5.59 -10.52 -1.85
CA ASP A 176 -6.14 -9.50 -2.75
C ASP A 176 -5.84 -9.81 -4.23
N ILE A 177 -4.62 -10.27 -4.53
CA ILE A 177 -4.22 -10.63 -5.90
C ILE A 177 -5.00 -11.84 -6.41
N TYR A 178 -5.13 -12.88 -5.59
CA TYR A 178 -5.66 -14.18 -6.01
C TYR A 178 -7.11 -14.46 -5.60
N GLN A 179 -7.79 -13.52 -4.94
CA GLN A 179 -9.14 -13.69 -4.38
C GLN A 179 -10.19 -14.25 -5.36
N TRP A 180 -9.96 -14.11 -6.66
CA TRP A 180 -10.87 -14.59 -7.70
C TRP A 180 -10.47 -15.95 -8.29
N THR A 181 -9.23 -16.39 -8.04
CA THR A 181 -8.67 -17.60 -8.70
C THR A 181 -8.31 -18.69 -7.71
N ILE A 182 -7.90 -18.34 -6.50
CA ILE A 182 -7.52 -19.28 -5.44
C ILE A 182 -8.56 -19.26 -4.32
N ASP A 183 -9.03 -20.45 -3.93
CA ASP A 183 -9.82 -20.62 -2.71
C ASP A 183 -8.88 -20.83 -1.52
N PHE A 184 -8.58 -19.75 -0.79
CA PHE A 184 -7.67 -19.80 0.35
C PHE A 184 -8.19 -20.66 1.53
N PHE A 185 -9.48 -20.99 1.56
CA PHE A 185 -10.04 -21.94 2.53
C PHE A 185 -9.90 -23.39 2.08
N GLY A 186 -9.65 -23.63 0.79
CA GLY A 186 -9.46 -24.93 0.18
C GLY A 186 -7.98 -25.31 -0.03
N LEU A 187 -7.03 -24.54 0.50
CA LEU A 187 -5.61 -24.83 0.34
C LEU A 187 -5.26 -26.19 0.95
N GLN A 188 -4.38 -26.90 0.25
CA GLN A 188 -3.95 -28.25 0.61
C GLN A 188 -2.48 -28.25 1.03
N LYS A 189 -2.12 -29.22 1.85
CA LYS A 189 -0.71 -29.48 2.16
C LYS A 189 0.06 -29.78 0.87
N GLY A 190 1.16 -29.07 0.65
CA GLY A 190 1.96 -29.17 -0.56
C GLY A 190 1.67 -28.08 -1.60
N ASP A 191 0.58 -27.32 -1.48
CA ASP A 191 0.44 -26.09 -2.23
C ASP A 191 1.59 -25.14 -1.90
N SER A 192 1.94 -24.22 -2.80
CA SER A 192 3.07 -23.35 -2.60
C SER A 192 2.89 -22.00 -3.29
N PHE A 193 3.67 -21.02 -2.86
CA PHE A 193 3.72 -19.75 -3.53
C PHE A 193 5.16 -19.23 -3.64
N THR A 194 5.40 -18.43 -4.66
CA THR A 194 6.58 -17.57 -4.81
C THR A 194 6.11 -16.17 -5.12
N VAL A 195 6.70 -15.16 -4.47
CA VAL A 195 6.32 -13.76 -4.65
C VAL A 195 7.54 -12.86 -4.68
N ILE A 196 7.50 -11.83 -5.52
CA ILE A 196 8.47 -10.75 -5.61
C ILE A 196 7.78 -9.49 -5.15
N TYR A 197 8.33 -8.83 -4.13
CA TYR A 197 7.73 -7.63 -3.54
C TYR A 197 8.79 -6.67 -3.04
N ASP A 198 8.40 -5.43 -2.82
CA ASP A 198 9.24 -4.42 -2.20
C ASP A 198 9.01 -4.38 -0.69
N GLU A 199 10.10 -4.47 0.08
CA GLU A 199 10.12 -4.13 1.50
C GLU A 199 10.44 -2.65 1.65
N LYS A 200 9.67 -1.97 2.50
CA LYS A 200 9.96 -0.61 2.97
C LYS A 200 10.73 -0.72 4.28
N VAL A 201 11.90 -0.10 4.33
CA VAL A 201 12.83 -0.18 5.46
C VAL A 201 13.24 1.23 5.87
N ILE A 202 13.22 1.54 7.16
CA ILE A 202 13.76 2.77 7.76
C ILE A 202 14.79 2.33 8.80
N ASP A 203 16.00 2.86 8.72
CA ASP A 203 17.10 2.54 9.65
C ASP A 203 17.26 1.02 9.86
N SER A 204 17.22 0.24 8.77
CA SER A 204 17.25 -1.23 8.75
C SER A 204 16.06 -1.94 9.41
N THR A 205 15.03 -1.21 9.83
CA THR A 205 13.79 -1.75 10.39
C THR A 205 12.72 -1.89 9.32
N PHE A 206 12.13 -3.08 9.19
CA PHE A 206 10.98 -3.30 8.31
C PHE A 206 9.77 -2.46 8.78
N VAL A 207 9.22 -1.63 7.89
CA VAL A 207 8.09 -0.73 8.20
C VAL A 207 6.85 -1.04 7.36
N GLY A 208 6.96 -1.89 6.34
CA GLY A 208 5.81 -2.28 5.53
C GLY A 208 6.20 -2.91 4.20
N ILE A 209 5.19 -3.31 3.45
CA ILE A 209 5.33 -3.81 2.09
C ILE A 209 5.03 -2.67 1.12
N GLY A 210 5.81 -2.61 0.05
CA GLY A 210 5.54 -1.77 -1.10
C GLY A 210 4.74 -2.53 -2.16
N ARG A 211 5.18 -2.46 -3.39
CA ARG A 211 4.54 -3.11 -4.53
C ARG A 211 4.85 -4.61 -4.59
N VAL A 212 3.85 -5.42 -4.95
CA VAL A 212 4.08 -6.79 -5.43
C VAL A 212 4.37 -6.74 -6.92
N TRP A 213 5.55 -7.21 -7.31
CA TRP A 213 6.05 -7.20 -8.69
C TRP A 213 5.70 -8.44 -9.48
N GLY A 214 5.19 -9.45 -8.82
CA GLY A 214 4.73 -10.68 -9.43
C GLY A 214 4.63 -11.79 -8.41
N ALA A 215 3.77 -12.75 -8.70
CA ALA A 215 3.63 -13.93 -7.88
C ALA A 215 3.28 -15.16 -8.71
N LYS A 216 3.61 -16.32 -8.16
CA LYS A 216 3.19 -17.63 -8.66
C LYS A 216 2.60 -18.39 -7.49
N PHE A 217 1.39 -18.91 -7.65
CA PHE A 217 0.73 -19.77 -6.68
C PHE A 217 0.48 -21.15 -7.30
N THR A 218 0.90 -22.22 -6.63
CA THR A 218 0.62 -23.60 -7.04
C THR A 218 -0.45 -24.14 -6.12
N HIS A 219 -1.63 -24.45 -6.66
CA HIS A 219 -2.76 -25.01 -5.93
C HIS A 219 -3.31 -26.23 -6.65
N GLY A 220 -3.39 -27.37 -5.95
CA GLY A 220 -3.82 -28.64 -6.54
C GLY A 220 -2.98 -29.06 -7.76
N GLY A 221 -1.69 -28.75 -7.77
CA GLY A 221 -0.76 -29.05 -8.87
C GLY A 221 -0.86 -28.08 -10.06
N LYS A 222 -1.76 -27.08 -10.03
CA LYS A 222 -1.90 -26.07 -11.08
C LYS A 222 -1.17 -24.79 -10.67
N GLU A 223 -0.30 -24.29 -11.54
CA GLU A 223 0.37 -22.99 -11.37
C GLU A 223 -0.52 -21.86 -11.88
N VAL A 224 -0.67 -20.82 -11.07
CA VAL A 224 -1.38 -19.56 -11.40
C VAL A 224 -0.40 -18.41 -11.21
N TYR A 225 -0.05 -17.74 -12.29
CA TYR A 225 0.83 -16.58 -12.26
C TYR A 225 0.04 -15.30 -12.07
N ALA A 226 0.63 -14.35 -11.38
CA ALA A 226 0.14 -12.98 -11.24
C ALA A 226 1.20 -12.02 -11.78
N ILE A 227 0.99 -11.59 -13.02
CA ILE A 227 1.91 -10.70 -13.74
C ILE A 227 1.30 -9.29 -13.73
N PRO A 228 1.90 -8.30 -13.04
CA PRO A 228 1.39 -6.93 -13.07
C PRO A 228 1.68 -6.29 -14.43
N PHE A 229 0.66 -5.67 -14.99
CA PHE A 229 0.80 -4.95 -16.25
C PHE A 229 -0.19 -3.78 -16.30
N LYS A 230 0.26 -2.64 -16.83
CA LYS A 230 -0.57 -1.43 -16.96
C LYS A 230 -1.36 -1.46 -18.27
N GLN A 231 -2.67 -1.49 -18.14
CA GLN A 231 -3.63 -1.31 -19.25
C GLN A 231 -4.71 -0.32 -18.81
N ASN A 232 -5.12 0.60 -19.69
CA ASN A 232 -6.15 1.62 -19.41
C ASN A 232 -5.85 2.44 -18.14
N ASP A 233 -4.59 2.87 -18.00
CA ASP A 233 -4.05 3.61 -16.85
C ASP A 233 -4.17 2.93 -15.47
N LYS A 234 -4.52 1.64 -15.47
CA LYS A 234 -4.61 0.82 -14.26
C LYS A 234 -3.60 -0.31 -14.32
N ILE A 235 -2.87 -0.50 -13.21
CA ILE A 235 -2.06 -1.70 -13.02
C ILE A 235 -2.97 -2.77 -12.45
N GLN A 236 -3.00 -3.91 -13.15
CA GLN A 236 -3.75 -5.10 -12.74
C GLN A 236 -2.84 -6.31 -12.88
N TYR A 237 -3.30 -7.46 -12.37
CA TYR A 237 -2.58 -8.71 -12.50
C TYR A 237 -3.24 -9.62 -13.54
N TRP A 238 -2.41 -10.20 -14.38
CA TRP A 238 -2.83 -11.14 -15.42
C TRP A 238 -2.18 -12.50 -15.24
N GLU A 239 -2.86 -13.54 -15.67
CA GLU A 239 -2.30 -14.88 -15.79
C GLU A 239 -1.21 -14.92 -16.85
N TYR A 240 -0.43 -16.00 -16.90
CA TYR A 240 0.67 -16.20 -17.84
C TYR A 240 0.28 -15.96 -19.31
N GLY A 241 -0.91 -16.37 -19.72
CA GLY A 241 -1.44 -16.20 -21.08
C GLY A 241 -2.09 -14.84 -21.35
N GLY A 242 -2.05 -13.88 -20.43
CA GLY A 242 -2.67 -12.57 -20.58
C GLY A 242 -4.17 -12.54 -20.26
N ALA A 243 -4.76 -13.63 -19.74
CA ALA A 243 -6.09 -13.59 -19.17
C ALA A 243 -6.08 -12.80 -17.85
N SER A 244 -7.12 -12.00 -17.56
CA SER A 244 -7.20 -11.29 -16.31
C SER A 244 -7.36 -12.24 -15.13
N LEU A 245 -6.57 -12.04 -14.06
CA LEU A 245 -6.81 -12.71 -12.77
C LEU A 245 -8.12 -12.26 -12.13
N ARG A 246 -8.56 -11.04 -12.40
CA ARG A 246 -9.87 -10.54 -11.95
C ARG A 246 -10.97 -11.26 -12.73
N LYS A 247 -12.02 -11.63 -12.04
CA LYS A 247 -13.26 -12.10 -12.66
C LYS A 247 -14.19 -10.91 -12.88
N GLN A 248 -15.10 -11.05 -13.84
CA GLN A 248 -16.11 -10.03 -14.12
C GLN A 248 -16.98 -9.74 -12.89
N LEU A 249 -17.19 -10.75 -12.04
CA LEU A 249 -17.96 -10.63 -10.81
C LEU A 249 -17.18 -11.23 -9.63
N LEU A 250 -17.24 -10.57 -8.48
CA LEU A 250 -16.82 -11.18 -7.22
C LEU A 250 -17.72 -12.38 -6.92
N LYS A 251 -17.16 -13.45 -6.38
CA LYS A 251 -17.88 -14.67 -5.97
C LYS A 251 -18.94 -14.39 -4.91
N ALA A 252 -18.69 -13.41 -4.04
CA ALA A 252 -19.64 -12.92 -3.04
C ALA A 252 -19.39 -11.42 -2.75
N PRO A 253 -20.44 -10.64 -2.42
CA PRO A 253 -20.33 -9.20 -2.14
C PRO A 253 -19.83 -8.88 -0.73
N LEU A 254 -19.58 -9.87 0.12
CA LEU A 254 -19.17 -9.68 1.53
C LEU A 254 -18.50 -10.94 2.08
N LYS A 255 -17.78 -10.78 3.21
CA LYS A 255 -17.39 -11.91 4.07
C LYS A 255 -18.64 -12.38 4.84
N PHE A 256 -18.98 -13.65 4.77
CA PHE A 256 -20.19 -14.22 5.36
C PHE A 256 -19.90 -15.49 6.19
N THR A 257 -20.78 -15.82 7.11
CA THR A 257 -20.67 -17.03 7.93
C THR A 257 -21.20 -18.27 7.18
N ARG A 258 -22.35 -18.09 6.51
CA ARG A 258 -23.01 -19.17 5.76
C ARG A 258 -24.04 -18.62 4.78
N ILE A 259 -24.39 -19.42 3.76
CA ILE A 259 -25.56 -19.17 2.93
C ILE A 259 -26.77 -19.71 3.69
N SER A 260 -27.68 -18.81 4.07
CA SER A 260 -28.89 -19.16 4.82
C SER A 260 -30.06 -19.54 3.91
N SER A 261 -30.09 -19.01 2.67
CA SER A 261 -31.08 -19.40 1.66
C SER A 261 -30.50 -19.29 0.26
N ARG A 262 -30.85 -20.23 -0.58
CA ARG A 262 -30.42 -20.28 -1.99
C ARG A 262 -31.50 -19.74 -2.91
N PHE A 263 -31.13 -19.44 -4.15
CA PHE A 263 -32.06 -19.11 -5.23
C PHE A 263 -33.09 -20.23 -5.43
N SER A 264 -34.36 -19.84 -5.54
CA SER A 264 -35.45 -20.79 -5.77
C SER A 264 -36.62 -20.08 -6.45
N ASN A 265 -37.27 -20.76 -7.39
CA ASN A 265 -38.49 -20.29 -8.04
C ASN A 265 -39.73 -20.48 -7.16
N ALA A 266 -39.68 -21.40 -6.17
CA ALA A 266 -40.77 -21.64 -5.23
C ALA A 266 -40.20 -22.13 -3.90
N ARG A 267 -40.29 -21.33 -2.83
CA ARG A 267 -39.99 -21.73 -1.45
C ARG A 267 -41.08 -21.21 -0.49
N LEU A 268 -41.29 -21.91 0.62
CA LEU A 268 -42.14 -21.38 1.67
C LEU A 268 -41.52 -20.15 2.30
N HIS A 269 -42.17 -19.00 2.17
CA HIS A 269 -41.65 -17.74 2.71
C HIS A 269 -41.70 -17.76 4.24
N PRO A 270 -40.59 -17.47 4.96
CA PRO A 270 -40.52 -17.63 6.41
C PRO A 270 -41.49 -16.74 7.19
N ILE A 271 -41.79 -15.54 6.65
CA ILE A 271 -42.74 -14.57 7.31
C ILE A 271 -44.16 -14.77 6.81
N TYR A 272 -44.37 -14.79 5.49
CA TYR A 272 -45.72 -14.81 4.91
C TYR A 272 -46.36 -16.19 4.87
N ARG A 273 -45.57 -17.30 5.11
CA ARG A 273 -46.03 -18.67 5.13
C ARG A 273 -46.77 -19.13 3.84
N VAL A 274 -46.38 -18.50 2.70
CA VAL A 274 -46.88 -18.85 1.36
C VAL A 274 -45.72 -19.19 0.46
N TYR A 275 -45.94 -20.03 -0.55
CA TYR A 275 -44.91 -20.30 -1.54
C TYR A 275 -44.68 -19.10 -2.43
N ARG A 276 -43.45 -18.63 -2.44
CA ARG A 276 -42.99 -17.50 -3.25
C ARG A 276 -41.60 -17.76 -3.81
N PRO A 277 -41.27 -17.18 -4.97
CA PRO A 277 -39.90 -17.24 -5.47
C PRO A 277 -38.97 -16.47 -4.55
N HIS A 278 -37.76 -16.98 -4.41
CA HIS A 278 -36.62 -16.27 -3.83
C HIS A 278 -35.55 -16.15 -4.91
N HIS A 279 -35.57 -15.04 -5.65
CA HIS A 279 -34.68 -14.79 -6.76
C HIS A 279 -33.36 -14.12 -6.29
N GLY A 280 -32.78 -14.65 -5.22
CA GLY A 280 -31.53 -14.19 -4.63
C GLY A 280 -30.84 -15.29 -3.82
N VAL A 281 -29.72 -14.92 -3.22
CA VAL A 281 -28.98 -15.74 -2.25
C VAL A 281 -28.85 -14.93 -0.96
N ASP A 282 -29.28 -15.53 0.14
CA ASP A 282 -29.19 -14.90 1.45
C ASP A 282 -27.87 -15.30 2.13
N TYR A 283 -27.01 -14.31 2.35
CA TYR A 283 -25.73 -14.46 3.06
C TYR A 283 -25.91 -14.02 4.52
N ALA A 284 -25.90 -14.95 5.47
CA ALA A 284 -25.94 -14.65 6.89
C ALA A 284 -24.62 -14.00 7.34
N ALA A 285 -24.74 -12.80 7.88
CA ALA A 285 -23.62 -12.05 8.41
C ALA A 285 -24.09 -11.08 9.51
N PRO A 286 -23.24 -10.70 10.46
CA PRO A 286 -23.59 -9.71 11.49
C PRO A 286 -24.04 -8.38 10.88
N LYS A 287 -24.96 -7.68 11.57
CA LYS A 287 -25.34 -6.30 11.21
C LYS A 287 -24.11 -5.40 11.21
N GLY A 288 -23.97 -4.59 10.16
CA GLY A 288 -22.82 -3.71 10.01
C GLY A 288 -21.65 -4.32 9.20
N THR A 289 -21.72 -5.62 8.84
CA THR A 289 -20.72 -6.22 7.95
C THR A 289 -20.63 -5.43 6.65
N PRO A 290 -19.43 -5.05 6.18
CA PRO A 290 -19.23 -4.33 4.93
C PRO A 290 -19.75 -5.12 3.72
N VAL A 291 -20.44 -4.42 2.81
CA VAL A 291 -20.95 -4.95 1.53
C VAL A 291 -20.26 -4.22 0.39
N HIS A 292 -19.74 -4.97 -0.57
CA HIS A 292 -18.94 -4.44 -1.67
C HIS A 292 -19.64 -4.66 -3.03
N ALA A 293 -19.38 -3.76 -3.97
CA ALA A 293 -19.82 -3.93 -5.35
C ALA A 293 -19.11 -5.14 -5.98
N VAL A 294 -19.88 -6.05 -6.59
CA VAL A 294 -19.31 -7.27 -7.18
C VAL A 294 -18.65 -7.06 -8.53
N ALA A 295 -18.87 -5.91 -9.17
CA ALA A 295 -18.24 -5.50 -10.44
C ALA A 295 -18.25 -3.98 -10.56
N ASP A 296 -17.48 -3.46 -11.51
CA ASP A 296 -17.56 -2.05 -11.93
C ASP A 296 -18.97 -1.76 -12.47
N GLY A 297 -19.53 -0.60 -12.14
CA GLY A 297 -20.88 -0.26 -12.60
C GLY A 297 -21.37 1.10 -12.14
N VAL A 298 -22.66 1.34 -12.39
CA VAL A 298 -23.35 2.58 -12.02
C VAL A 298 -24.53 2.26 -11.13
N VAL A 299 -24.67 2.98 -10.03
CA VAL A 299 -25.82 2.86 -9.11
C VAL A 299 -27.07 3.36 -9.83
N ILE A 300 -28.05 2.47 -10.03
CA ILE A 300 -29.32 2.78 -10.70
C ILE A 300 -30.49 2.90 -9.73
N PHE A 301 -30.32 2.44 -8.48
CA PHE A 301 -31.33 2.57 -7.44
C PHE A 301 -30.66 2.57 -6.07
N LYS A 302 -31.05 3.53 -5.24
CA LYS A 302 -30.75 3.62 -3.80
C LYS A 302 -31.99 4.10 -3.08
N GLY A 303 -32.55 3.30 -2.18
CA GLY A 303 -33.74 3.69 -1.43
C GLY A 303 -34.46 2.50 -0.81
N TRP A 304 -35.69 2.75 -0.39
CA TRP A 304 -36.57 1.74 0.19
C TRP A 304 -37.20 0.87 -0.90
N GLY A 305 -36.85 -0.40 -0.94
CA GLY A 305 -37.28 -1.40 -1.93
C GLY A 305 -38.48 -2.28 -1.46
N GLY A 306 -39.44 -1.72 -0.73
CA GLY A 306 -40.58 -2.46 -0.19
C GLY A 306 -40.13 -3.57 0.77
N GLY A 307 -40.49 -4.84 0.49
CA GLY A 307 -40.05 -5.98 1.28
C GLY A 307 -38.52 -6.16 1.38
N GLY A 308 -37.77 -5.63 0.43
CA GLY A 308 -36.29 -5.63 0.45
C GLY A 308 -35.66 -4.62 1.41
N GLY A 309 -36.47 -3.74 2.03
CA GLY A 309 -35.95 -2.69 2.91
C GLY A 309 -35.01 -1.73 2.20
N ASN A 310 -33.97 -1.28 2.88
CA ASN A 310 -32.92 -0.48 2.25
C ASN A 310 -32.20 -1.29 1.16
N THR A 311 -32.39 -0.85 -0.06
CA THR A 311 -31.95 -1.57 -1.26
C THR A 311 -31.02 -0.69 -2.10
N LEU A 312 -29.98 -1.31 -2.64
CA LEU A 312 -29.11 -0.73 -3.63
C LEU A 312 -29.14 -1.60 -4.90
N LYS A 313 -29.19 -1.00 -6.09
CA LYS A 313 -29.03 -1.72 -7.37
C LYS A 313 -27.95 -1.06 -8.19
N ILE A 314 -27.11 -1.88 -8.81
CA ILE A 314 -26.00 -1.44 -9.65
C ILE A 314 -26.15 -2.10 -11.04
N LYS A 315 -26.05 -1.28 -12.07
CA LYS A 315 -25.99 -1.73 -13.48
C LYS A 315 -24.53 -1.89 -13.88
N HIS A 316 -24.21 -3.03 -14.43
CA HIS A 316 -22.89 -3.40 -14.92
C HIS A 316 -22.87 -3.55 -16.44
N ALA A 317 -21.70 -3.80 -17.01
CA ALA A 317 -21.56 -4.17 -18.41
C ALA A 317 -22.35 -5.46 -18.73
N GLY A 318 -22.66 -5.68 -20.02
CA GLY A 318 -23.35 -6.90 -20.48
C GLY A 318 -24.80 -7.03 -20.00
N ASN A 319 -25.50 -5.90 -19.75
CA ASN A 319 -26.90 -5.86 -19.27
C ASN A 319 -27.12 -6.62 -17.96
N LEU A 320 -26.10 -6.65 -17.13
CA LEU A 320 -26.15 -7.25 -15.80
C LEU A 320 -26.56 -6.19 -14.77
N VAL A 321 -27.45 -6.57 -13.85
CA VAL A 321 -27.84 -5.74 -12.71
C VAL A 321 -27.68 -6.56 -11.45
N THR A 322 -27.07 -6.00 -10.41
CA THR A 322 -27.00 -6.60 -9.09
C THR A 322 -27.84 -5.83 -8.09
N GLY A 323 -28.40 -6.52 -7.11
CA GLY A 323 -29.20 -5.97 -6.03
C GLY A 323 -28.68 -6.42 -4.68
N TYR A 324 -28.66 -5.47 -3.74
CA TYR A 324 -28.19 -5.64 -2.37
C TYR A 324 -29.32 -5.16 -1.46
N LEU A 325 -29.99 -6.07 -0.78
CA LEU A 325 -31.22 -5.82 -0.02
C LEU A 325 -30.98 -5.96 1.49
N HIS A 326 -31.92 -5.51 2.26
CA HIS A 326 -31.94 -5.53 3.74
C HIS A 326 -30.80 -4.75 4.41
N LEU A 327 -30.18 -3.77 3.71
CA LEU A 327 -29.04 -3.00 4.21
C LEU A 327 -29.41 -2.22 5.47
N SER A 328 -28.46 -2.07 6.41
CA SER A 328 -28.60 -1.16 7.55
C SER A 328 -28.33 0.29 7.16
N GLY A 329 -27.52 0.50 6.11
CA GLY A 329 -27.16 1.81 5.58
C GLY A 329 -26.29 1.68 4.34
N TYR A 330 -26.00 2.83 3.73
CA TYR A 330 -25.18 2.94 2.53
C TYR A 330 -23.83 3.56 2.90
N ALA A 331 -22.78 3.24 2.15
CA ALA A 331 -21.49 3.87 2.32
C ALA A 331 -21.52 5.36 1.91
N LYS A 332 -20.59 6.13 2.47
CA LYS A 332 -20.45 7.57 2.15
C LYS A 332 -20.19 7.75 0.65
N GLY A 333 -20.88 8.71 0.03
CA GLY A 333 -20.71 9.04 -1.39
C GLY A 333 -21.52 8.15 -2.36
N ILE A 334 -22.24 7.14 -1.91
CA ILE A 334 -23.11 6.31 -2.74
C ILE A 334 -24.46 7.02 -2.97
N ALA A 335 -24.77 7.29 -4.24
CA ALA A 335 -26.03 7.91 -4.69
C ALA A 335 -26.40 7.33 -6.08
N ASN A 336 -27.64 7.57 -6.53
CA ASN A 336 -28.04 7.24 -7.89
C ASN A 336 -27.12 7.97 -8.90
N GLY A 337 -26.64 7.27 -9.92
CA GLY A 337 -25.66 7.78 -10.88
C GLY A 337 -24.20 7.66 -10.46
N THR A 338 -23.91 7.28 -9.22
CA THR A 338 -22.53 7.07 -8.77
C THR A 338 -21.88 5.91 -9.50
N HIS A 339 -20.70 6.13 -10.08
CA HIS A 339 -19.86 5.07 -10.60
C HIS A 339 -19.16 4.36 -9.41
N VAL A 340 -19.19 3.06 -9.41
CA VAL A 340 -18.52 2.22 -8.41
C VAL A 340 -17.58 1.24 -9.09
N SER A 341 -16.46 0.96 -8.42
CA SER A 341 -15.50 -0.05 -8.86
C SER A 341 -15.77 -1.38 -8.15
N GLN A 342 -15.39 -2.48 -8.79
CA GLN A 342 -15.42 -3.81 -8.17
C GLN A 342 -14.64 -3.80 -6.85
N GLY A 343 -15.22 -4.37 -5.79
CA GLY A 343 -14.63 -4.34 -4.44
C GLY A 343 -14.87 -3.04 -3.67
N GLN A 344 -15.46 -2.00 -4.27
CA GLN A 344 -15.77 -0.78 -3.55
C GLN A 344 -16.83 -1.01 -2.48
N LEU A 345 -16.63 -0.46 -1.28
CA LEU A 345 -17.63 -0.45 -0.20
C LEU A 345 -18.86 0.34 -0.63
N ILE A 346 -20.04 -0.29 -0.59
CA ILE A 346 -21.31 0.31 -1.04
C ILE A 346 -22.37 0.39 0.04
N GLY A 347 -22.24 -0.37 1.13
CA GLY A 347 -23.21 -0.39 2.23
C GLY A 347 -22.84 -1.39 3.31
N TYR A 348 -23.80 -1.66 4.17
CA TYR A 348 -23.60 -2.51 5.34
C TYR A 348 -24.79 -3.44 5.53
N VAL A 349 -24.54 -4.69 5.93
CA VAL A 349 -25.56 -5.69 6.25
C VAL A 349 -26.50 -5.17 7.31
N GLY A 350 -27.77 -5.42 7.14
CA GLY A 350 -28.83 -5.07 8.08
C GLY A 350 -29.90 -6.15 8.21
N SER A 351 -31.10 -5.70 8.57
CA SER A 351 -32.30 -6.53 8.67
C SER A 351 -33.55 -5.65 8.42
N THR A 352 -33.44 -4.70 7.47
CA THR A 352 -34.53 -3.78 7.13
C THR A 352 -35.53 -4.44 6.18
N GLY A 353 -36.78 -4.00 6.20
CA GLY A 353 -37.85 -4.59 5.40
C GLY A 353 -38.34 -5.94 5.95
N ALA A 354 -38.72 -6.87 5.09
CA ALA A 354 -39.26 -8.20 5.44
C ALA A 354 -38.10 -9.19 5.70
N SER A 355 -37.41 -9.03 6.80
CA SER A 355 -36.27 -9.84 7.23
C SER A 355 -36.51 -10.45 8.61
N THR A 356 -36.06 -11.68 8.82
CA THR A 356 -36.13 -12.40 10.11
C THR A 356 -34.86 -12.26 10.96
N GLY A 357 -33.80 -11.70 10.42
CA GLY A 357 -32.52 -11.49 11.10
C GLY A 357 -31.45 -10.93 10.19
N PRO A 358 -30.29 -10.53 10.71
CA PRO A 358 -29.25 -9.92 9.91
C PRO A 358 -28.74 -10.83 8.79
N HIS A 359 -28.88 -10.38 7.55
CA HIS A 359 -28.37 -11.02 6.34
C HIS A 359 -28.33 -10.02 5.16
N LEU A 360 -27.67 -10.40 4.10
CA LEU A 360 -27.75 -9.74 2.80
C LEU A 360 -28.52 -10.66 1.84
N ASP A 361 -29.64 -10.19 1.29
CA ASP A 361 -30.26 -10.82 0.10
C ASP A 361 -29.59 -10.22 -1.14
N TYR A 362 -28.77 -11.04 -1.79
CA TYR A 362 -28.01 -10.68 -2.99
C TYR A 362 -28.67 -11.26 -4.23
N ARG A 363 -28.91 -10.39 -5.22
CA ARG A 363 -29.63 -10.76 -6.45
C ARG A 363 -28.86 -10.37 -7.70
N ILE A 364 -29.04 -11.14 -8.76
CA ILE A 364 -28.51 -10.85 -10.08
C ILE A 364 -29.64 -10.96 -11.12
N TRP A 365 -29.69 -9.99 -12.02
CA TRP A 365 -30.53 -10.03 -13.21
C TRP A 365 -29.66 -9.92 -14.45
N LYS A 366 -29.92 -10.74 -15.46
CA LYS A 366 -29.33 -10.64 -16.79
C LYS A 366 -30.42 -10.37 -17.81
N ASN A 367 -30.30 -9.26 -18.56
CA ASN A 367 -31.38 -8.82 -19.47
C ASN A 367 -32.75 -8.69 -18.78
N GLY A 368 -32.80 -8.25 -17.54
CA GLY A 368 -34.03 -8.11 -16.74
C GLY A 368 -34.54 -9.41 -16.09
N THR A 369 -34.00 -10.57 -16.44
CA THR A 369 -34.40 -11.86 -15.88
C THR A 369 -33.52 -12.22 -14.67
N PRO A 370 -34.12 -12.59 -13.51
CA PRO A 370 -33.34 -13.03 -12.36
C PRO A 370 -32.65 -14.37 -12.64
N ILE A 371 -31.37 -14.44 -12.26
CA ILE A 371 -30.54 -15.64 -12.39
C ILE A 371 -29.94 -16.02 -11.05
N ASP A 372 -29.62 -17.31 -10.87
CA ASP A 372 -28.98 -17.81 -9.64
C ASP A 372 -27.56 -17.27 -9.50
N PRO A 373 -27.29 -16.40 -8.49
CA PRO A 373 -25.97 -15.83 -8.27
C PRO A 373 -24.84 -16.86 -8.13
N LEU A 374 -25.13 -18.06 -7.60
CA LEU A 374 -24.14 -19.11 -7.39
C LEU A 374 -23.78 -19.86 -8.68
N LYS A 375 -24.59 -19.71 -9.72
CA LYS A 375 -24.41 -20.37 -11.02
C LYS A 375 -23.90 -19.46 -12.11
N VAL A 376 -23.68 -18.18 -11.81
CA VAL A 376 -23.10 -17.25 -12.79
C VAL A 376 -21.68 -17.69 -13.12
N PRO A 377 -21.36 -17.92 -14.41
CA PRO A 377 -19.98 -18.23 -14.80
C PRO A 377 -19.02 -17.15 -14.34
N GLN A 378 -17.90 -17.56 -13.77
CA GLN A 378 -16.83 -16.67 -13.34
C GLN A 378 -15.89 -16.36 -14.52
N GLU A 379 -16.43 -15.66 -15.52
CA GLU A 379 -15.64 -15.25 -16.67
C GLU A 379 -14.51 -14.32 -16.24
N PRO A 380 -13.29 -14.44 -16.78
CA PRO A 380 -12.23 -13.46 -16.59
C PRO A 380 -12.72 -12.07 -17.01
N ALA A 381 -12.24 -11.03 -16.37
CA ALA A 381 -12.37 -9.67 -16.89
C ALA A 381 -11.65 -9.57 -18.25
N GLU A 382 -11.70 -8.39 -18.89
CA GLU A 382 -11.04 -8.20 -20.18
C GLU A 382 -9.58 -8.69 -20.14
N PRO A 383 -9.13 -9.50 -21.11
CA PRO A 383 -7.73 -9.92 -21.21
C PRO A 383 -6.82 -8.75 -21.59
N VAL A 384 -5.53 -8.99 -21.61
CA VAL A 384 -4.57 -8.05 -22.22
C VAL A 384 -4.98 -7.82 -23.69
N ALA A 385 -5.12 -6.55 -24.06
CA ALA A 385 -5.51 -6.16 -25.41
C ALA A 385 -4.45 -6.61 -26.44
N LYS A 386 -4.88 -6.98 -27.64
CA LYS A 386 -3.99 -7.53 -28.68
C LYS A 386 -2.80 -6.63 -28.99
N GLU A 387 -3.03 -5.32 -29.03
CA GLU A 387 -2.01 -4.30 -29.26
C GLU A 387 -0.97 -4.21 -28.13
N ASN A 388 -1.33 -4.61 -26.93
CA ASN A 388 -0.46 -4.60 -25.75
C ASN A 388 0.24 -5.94 -25.51
N MET A 389 -0.12 -6.99 -26.23
CA MET A 389 0.33 -8.37 -25.94
C MET A 389 1.85 -8.50 -26.00
N ALA A 390 2.53 -7.94 -27.01
CA ALA A 390 3.98 -8.02 -27.13
C ALA A 390 4.71 -7.35 -25.94
N ARG A 391 4.17 -6.21 -25.45
CA ARG A 391 4.70 -5.54 -24.24
C ARG A 391 4.43 -6.38 -22.98
N PHE A 392 3.25 -6.95 -22.88
CA PHE A 392 2.90 -7.82 -21.77
C PHE A 392 3.83 -9.05 -21.71
N GLU A 393 4.06 -9.70 -22.84
CA GLU A 393 4.95 -10.87 -22.94
C GLU A 393 6.38 -10.55 -22.51
N ALA A 394 6.91 -9.40 -22.91
CA ALA A 394 8.23 -8.97 -22.46
C ALA A 394 8.29 -8.75 -20.93
N VAL A 395 7.25 -8.17 -20.34
CA VAL A 395 7.13 -8.00 -18.89
C VAL A 395 6.97 -9.35 -18.19
N ARG A 396 6.08 -10.21 -18.69
CA ARG A 396 5.84 -11.56 -18.19
C ARG A 396 7.13 -12.36 -18.11
N ASP A 397 7.87 -12.44 -19.22
CA ASP A 397 9.04 -13.31 -19.32
C ASP A 397 10.13 -12.91 -18.33
N ARG A 398 10.28 -11.62 -18.05
CA ARG A 398 11.19 -11.12 -17.01
C ARG A 398 10.75 -11.48 -15.62
N ILE A 399 9.48 -11.23 -15.30
CA ILE A 399 8.91 -11.53 -13.97
C ILE A 399 8.98 -13.04 -13.72
N VAL A 400 8.67 -13.86 -14.71
CA VAL A 400 8.77 -15.32 -14.61
C VAL A 400 10.20 -15.77 -14.40
N ALA A 401 11.19 -15.16 -15.09
CA ALA A 401 12.59 -15.46 -14.86
C ALA A 401 13.03 -15.12 -13.43
N GLU A 402 12.59 -14.00 -12.88
CA GLU A 402 12.85 -13.63 -11.48
C GLU A 402 12.12 -14.57 -10.50
N LEU A 403 10.84 -14.88 -10.73
CA LEU A 403 10.09 -15.85 -9.92
C LEU A 403 10.76 -17.22 -9.87
N ASN A 404 11.37 -17.65 -10.96
CA ASN A 404 12.11 -18.91 -11.05
C ASN A 404 13.55 -18.81 -10.54
N GLY A 405 14.03 -17.61 -10.17
CA GLY A 405 15.40 -17.40 -9.69
C GLY A 405 16.47 -17.44 -10.79
N THR A 406 16.09 -17.30 -12.06
CA THR A 406 17.00 -17.29 -13.22
C THR A 406 17.42 -15.87 -13.63
N ALA A 407 16.80 -14.85 -13.07
CA ALA A 407 17.18 -13.45 -13.21
C ALA A 407 17.33 -12.79 -11.84
N THR A 408 18.23 -11.81 -11.76
CA THR A 408 18.44 -10.99 -10.54
C THR A 408 17.46 -9.81 -10.52
N PRO A 409 17.07 -9.32 -9.32
CA PRO A 409 16.14 -8.20 -9.17
C PRO A 409 16.55 -6.92 -9.91
N ASP A 410 17.85 -6.63 -9.99
CA ASP A 410 18.37 -5.39 -10.57
C ASP A 410 18.13 -5.26 -12.09
N MET A 411 17.94 -6.37 -12.79
CA MET A 411 17.66 -6.36 -14.23
C MET A 411 16.23 -5.91 -14.58
N ILE A 412 15.31 -5.89 -13.62
CA ILE A 412 13.90 -5.59 -13.83
C ILE A 412 13.57 -4.12 -13.59
N VAL A 413 14.29 -3.45 -12.68
CA VAL A 413 14.04 -2.07 -12.28
C VAL A 413 14.12 -1.09 -13.46
N THR A 414 15.15 -1.19 -14.28
CA THR A 414 15.41 -0.22 -15.35
C THR A 414 14.47 -0.26 -16.55
N GLN A 415 13.67 -1.29 -16.72
CA GLN A 415 12.76 -1.41 -17.88
C GLN A 415 11.26 -1.42 -17.49
N LEU A 416 10.92 -1.68 -16.22
CA LEU A 416 9.56 -1.52 -15.74
C LEU A 416 9.24 -0.06 -15.34
N ASP A 417 10.28 0.77 -15.13
CA ASP A 417 10.10 2.22 -14.93
C ASP A 417 9.55 2.93 -16.17
N SER A 418 9.70 2.35 -17.36
CA SER A 418 8.96 2.80 -18.54
C SER A 418 7.46 2.41 -18.51
N ILE A 419 7.05 1.58 -17.56
CA ILE A 419 5.66 1.37 -17.14
C ILE A 419 5.43 2.28 -15.92
N ALA A 420 5.76 3.56 -16.07
CA ALA A 420 5.69 4.53 -15.00
C ALA A 420 4.33 4.46 -14.31
N VAL A 421 4.36 4.00 -13.06
CA VAL A 421 3.47 4.58 -12.07
C VAL A 421 3.88 6.04 -12.02
N PRO A 422 3.00 7.04 -12.22
CA PRO A 422 3.34 8.40 -11.84
C PRO A 422 3.81 8.29 -10.39
N ALA A 423 5.05 8.70 -10.13
CA ALA A 423 5.50 8.93 -8.76
C ALA A 423 4.37 9.72 -8.10
N ALA A 424 3.89 9.25 -6.95
CA ALA A 424 3.02 10.06 -6.12
C ALA A 424 3.66 11.43 -6.09
N ASP A 425 2.93 12.45 -6.57
CA ASP A 425 3.42 13.79 -6.80
C ASP A 425 4.46 14.14 -5.76
N SER A 426 5.70 14.28 -6.20
CA SER A 426 6.74 14.88 -5.40
C SER A 426 6.25 16.30 -5.12
N LEU A 427 5.69 16.48 -3.93
CA LEU A 427 5.41 17.79 -3.39
C LEU A 427 6.73 18.56 -3.46
N LYS A 428 6.81 19.47 -4.43
CA LYS A 428 7.88 20.46 -4.52
C LYS A 428 8.05 21.06 -3.13
N PRO A 429 9.26 21.16 -2.60
CA PRO A 429 9.47 21.91 -1.37
C PRO A 429 8.92 23.32 -1.59
N ALA A 430 8.02 23.75 -0.72
CA ALA A 430 7.48 25.10 -0.74
C ALA A 430 8.66 26.07 -0.70
N ALA A 431 8.78 26.88 -1.75
CA ALA A 431 9.78 27.94 -1.84
C ALA A 431 9.68 28.81 -0.59
N ALA A 432 10.80 28.99 0.07
CA ALA A 432 10.95 29.92 1.18
C ALA A 432 10.43 31.30 0.75
N VAL A 433 9.35 31.74 1.37
CA VAL A 433 8.86 33.10 1.23
C VAL A 433 9.85 33.99 1.95
N GLN A 434 10.76 34.64 1.19
CA GLN A 434 11.54 35.75 1.67
C GLN A 434 10.57 36.87 2.07
N ALA A 435 10.59 37.25 3.33
CA ALA A 435 9.94 38.45 3.81
C ALA A 435 10.50 39.66 3.06
N ALA A 436 9.69 40.26 2.20
CA ALA A 436 10.00 41.54 1.59
C ALA A 436 9.72 42.64 2.60
N ASP A 437 10.80 43.24 3.12
CA ASP A 437 10.77 44.57 3.71
C ASP A 437 10.14 45.55 2.73
N LYS A 438 9.07 46.18 3.14
CA LYS A 438 8.63 47.47 2.55
C LYS A 438 8.34 48.47 3.66
N LYS A 439 9.09 49.55 3.53
CA LYS A 439 9.03 50.84 4.23
C LYS A 439 7.64 51.26 4.71
#